data_0f5968aeaa310f6db41b9cc90d535702
#
_entry.id   0f5968aeaa310f6db41b9cc90d535702
#
_cell.length_a   1.000
_cell.length_b   1.000
_cell.length_c   1.000
_cell.angle_alpha   90.00
_cell.angle_beta   90.00
_cell.angle_gamma   90.00
#
_symmetry.space_group_name_H-M   'P 1'
#
loop_
_entity.id
_entity.type
_entity.pdbx_description
1 polymer ?
#
loop_
_entity_poly.entity_id
_entity_poly.type
_entity_poly.pdbx_seq_one_letter_code
_entity_poly.pdbx_strand_id
1 'polypeptide(L)'
;MKKLFLWGLCLGLLILSGSACAKKHPANDNDNAYYGGDPMDFKSFKLVQTDTTAQCRVYEGYKTENGVHLEYSISTNEWDAAISDYAECRDTVRKIDGGEQLFQKLCELFGNCRIGEWAGFRGHDSQVLDGTGMSFHAVLADGTEVNANGTNRFPRNFSTFSQELRKLITTEKINSVTFTDGTYEITLPKSWVGTVTASFSENQVAFYVDKTDGGELHFFIIDNDPYGYSSNNYKGRTEVGRLISGEDVRFITARDNYSIASYAKSVSEEAIAIWKNYENDKLSVIESFRGVNGYEFYPEDGTVLYYAEAREMAEKARSLWLSLNFAGEYPSTAKPVRFKRKNYVPMFPPYDYINTIEGVRKKFLEVFSEEFTDKTLNRAIAAKELIEYKGNVYVVCKKRQGEASYNSCVDCVRDEGNGKFTVVIAVKMPPGGNKLYVDLPTEKNSAGEFVFSDYPYWEKSE
;
A
#
# COMPACT_ATOMS: atom_id res chain seq x y z
N MET A 1 45.62 5.17 -34.48
CA MET A 1 45.29 6.23 -33.53
C MET A 1 44.09 7.09 -33.99
N LYS A 2 43.01 6.51 -34.49
CA LYS A 2 41.79 7.26 -34.92
C LYS A 2 40.47 6.64 -34.44
N LYS A 3 40.49 5.72 -33.46
CA LYS A 3 39.28 5.07 -32.93
C LYS A 3 39.01 5.36 -31.45
N LEU A 4 39.80 6.19 -30.78
CA LEU A 4 39.60 6.54 -29.35
C LEU A 4 38.91 7.90 -29.14
N PHE A 5 38.58 8.64 -30.20
CA PHE A 5 37.96 9.98 -30.09
C PHE A 5 36.43 9.98 -30.23
N LEU A 6 35.83 8.85 -30.63
CA LEU A 6 34.37 8.79 -30.82
C LEU A 6 33.59 8.32 -29.61
N TRP A 7 34.24 7.77 -28.58
CA TRP A 7 33.59 7.31 -27.35
C TRP A 7 33.49 8.39 -26.27
N GLY A 8 34.29 9.43 -26.36
CA GLY A 8 34.23 10.56 -25.43
C GLY A 8 33.07 11.53 -25.68
N LEU A 9 32.53 11.56 -26.91
CA LEU A 9 31.44 12.49 -27.27
C LEU A 9 30.04 11.92 -26.98
N CYS A 10 29.89 10.60 -26.92
CA CYS A 10 28.61 9.97 -26.57
C CYS A 10 28.33 9.94 -25.05
N LEU A 11 29.37 9.96 -24.22
CA LEU A 11 29.16 10.01 -22.74
C LEU A 11 28.86 11.43 -22.24
N GLY A 12 29.26 12.46 -22.98
CA GLY A 12 29.00 13.86 -22.66
C GLY A 12 27.55 14.30 -22.95
N LEU A 13 26.83 13.60 -23.85
CA LEU A 13 25.47 13.94 -24.25
C LEU A 13 24.40 13.21 -23.43
N LEU A 14 24.78 12.16 -22.69
CA LEU A 14 23.83 11.44 -21.78
C LEU A 14 23.75 12.04 -20.37
N ILE A 15 24.64 12.97 -20.03
CA ILE A 15 24.61 13.66 -18.72
C ILE A 15 23.81 14.98 -18.80
N LEU A 16 23.47 15.45 -20.00
CA LEU A 16 22.72 16.71 -20.18
C LEU A 16 21.22 16.54 -20.42
N SER A 17 20.72 15.31 -20.53
CA SER A 17 19.27 15.04 -20.68
C SER A 17 18.58 14.60 -19.39
N GLY A 18 19.28 14.55 -18.26
CA GLY A 18 18.75 14.17 -16.94
C GLY A 18 18.43 15.34 -16.00
N SER A 19 18.61 16.59 -16.45
CA SER A 19 18.22 17.80 -15.73
C SER A 19 17.11 18.53 -16.47
N ALA A 20 16.02 17.81 -16.80
CA ALA A 20 14.75 18.50 -16.97
C ALA A 20 14.38 19.02 -15.59
N CYS A 21 14.74 20.25 -15.37
CA CYS A 21 14.35 21.13 -14.32
C CYS A 21 12.94 20.84 -13.83
N ALA A 22 12.82 20.15 -12.71
CA ALA A 22 11.88 20.64 -11.72
C ALA A 22 12.40 22.06 -11.39
N LYS A 23 11.95 23.07 -12.15
CA LYS A 23 11.92 24.42 -11.65
C LYS A 23 11.17 24.29 -10.35
N LYS A 24 11.89 24.32 -9.21
CA LYS A 24 11.28 24.72 -7.96
C LYS A 24 10.48 25.95 -8.31
N HIS A 25 9.13 25.81 -8.40
CA HIS A 25 8.30 26.97 -8.27
C HIS A 25 8.83 27.68 -7.02
N PRO A 26 9.07 28.97 -7.07
CA PRO A 26 9.32 29.69 -5.84
C PRO A 26 8.12 29.33 -4.99
N ALA A 27 8.34 28.52 -3.93
CA ALA A 27 7.44 28.49 -2.81
C ALA A 27 7.17 29.97 -2.57
N ASN A 28 5.90 30.33 -2.51
CA ASN A 28 5.53 31.70 -2.24
C ASN A 28 6.13 31.99 -0.88
N ASP A 29 7.34 32.59 -0.86
CA ASP A 29 8.18 32.82 0.35
C ASP A 29 7.51 33.77 1.37
N ASN A 30 6.20 34.02 1.19
CA ASN A 30 5.36 34.82 2.06
C ASN A 30 4.45 33.99 2.99
N ASP A 31 4.47 32.65 2.95
CA ASP A 31 3.63 31.83 3.84
C ASP A 31 4.10 31.84 5.31
N ASN A 32 5.29 32.38 5.60
CA ASN A 32 5.84 32.43 6.97
C ASN A 32 5.49 33.71 7.76
N ALA A 33 4.57 34.54 7.26
CA ALA A 33 4.22 35.75 7.94
C ALA A 33 2.77 35.77 8.41
N TYR A 34 2.60 35.59 9.70
CA TYR A 34 1.43 35.96 10.48
C TYR A 34 0.37 34.88 10.77
N TYR A 35 0.63 34.05 11.74
CA TYR A 35 -0.35 33.55 12.69
C TYR A 35 -0.78 34.72 13.60
N GLY A 36 -2.06 35.06 13.62
CA GLY A 36 -2.60 36.07 14.54
C GLY A 36 -3.82 36.79 13.99
N GLY A 37 -4.95 36.10 13.85
CA GLY A 37 -6.26 36.69 13.71
C GLY A 37 -7.11 36.33 14.93
N ASP A 38 -8.09 37.17 15.27
CA ASP A 38 -9.10 36.83 16.27
C ASP A 38 -9.88 35.58 15.80
N PRO A 39 -10.30 34.69 16.70
CA PRO A 39 -11.11 33.53 16.36
C PRO A 39 -12.35 33.94 15.56
N MET A 40 -12.63 33.22 14.48
CA MET A 40 -13.72 33.51 13.56
C MET A 40 -14.79 32.43 13.63
N ASP A 41 -15.95 32.78 14.18
CA ASP A 41 -17.10 31.88 14.30
C ASP A 41 -17.78 31.66 12.93
N PHE A 42 -18.23 30.41 12.69
CA PHE A 42 -18.91 30.02 11.46
C PHE A 42 -20.15 29.17 11.72
N LYS A 43 -21.07 29.13 10.78
CA LYS A 43 -22.26 28.24 10.78
C LYS A 43 -21.96 26.94 10.05
N SER A 44 -21.29 27.04 8.89
CA SER A 44 -20.92 25.90 8.08
C SER A 44 -19.75 26.22 7.16
N PHE A 45 -19.05 25.16 6.72
CA PHE A 45 -18.06 25.25 5.65
C PHE A 45 -18.01 23.98 4.82
N LYS A 46 -17.52 24.12 3.58
CA LYS A 46 -17.15 23.02 2.69
C LYS A 46 -15.87 23.41 1.96
N LEU A 47 -14.87 22.54 2.05
CA LEU A 47 -13.64 22.61 1.27
C LEU A 47 -13.57 21.38 0.37
N VAL A 48 -13.43 21.57 -0.93
CA VAL A 48 -13.14 20.52 -1.90
C VAL A 48 -11.75 20.76 -2.46
N GLN A 49 -10.91 19.74 -2.40
CA GLN A 49 -9.56 19.76 -2.97
C GLN A 49 -9.46 18.67 -4.02
N THR A 50 -9.07 19.04 -5.23
CA THR A 50 -8.81 18.10 -6.34
C THR A 50 -7.32 17.95 -6.53
N ASP A 51 -6.87 16.73 -6.79
CA ASP A 51 -5.50 16.47 -7.20
C ASP A 51 -5.43 16.06 -8.68
N THR A 52 -4.23 15.78 -9.16
CA THR A 52 -3.97 15.36 -10.53
C THR A 52 -4.55 14.00 -10.92
N THR A 53 -5.04 13.24 -9.94
CA THR A 53 -5.61 11.88 -10.14
C THR A 53 -7.12 11.90 -10.27
N ALA A 54 -7.74 13.09 -10.35
CA ALA A 54 -9.20 13.30 -10.35
C ALA A 54 -9.92 12.88 -9.06
N GLN A 55 -9.20 12.55 -8.00
CA GLN A 55 -9.78 12.39 -6.68
C GLN A 55 -10.04 13.75 -6.03
N CYS A 56 -11.20 13.86 -5.40
CA CYS A 56 -11.58 15.04 -4.64
C CYS A 56 -11.62 14.70 -3.14
N ARG A 57 -10.84 15.43 -2.34
CA ARG A 57 -10.98 15.39 -0.88
C ARG A 57 -11.97 16.45 -0.46
N VAL A 58 -12.99 16.03 0.26
CA VAL A 58 -14.08 16.89 0.70
C VAL A 58 -14.08 16.98 2.22
N TYR A 59 -13.99 18.19 2.74
CA TYR A 59 -14.09 18.51 4.16
C TYR A 59 -15.32 19.37 4.37
N GLU A 60 -16.25 18.90 5.18
CA GLU A 60 -17.48 19.62 5.50
C GLU A 60 -17.62 19.75 7.02
N GLY A 61 -18.13 20.87 7.45
CA GLY A 61 -18.43 21.08 8.86
C GLY A 61 -19.59 22.06 9.07
N TYR A 62 -20.34 21.81 10.12
CA TYR A 62 -21.40 22.74 10.56
C TYR A 62 -21.47 22.78 12.08
N LYS A 63 -21.76 23.98 12.58
CA LYS A 63 -21.99 24.21 14.01
C LYS A 63 -23.23 23.47 14.48
N THR A 64 -23.13 22.83 15.64
CA THR A 64 -24.24 22.19 16.34
C THR A 64 -24.52 22.90 17.66
N GLU A 65 -25.57 22.51 18.37
CA GLU A 65 -25.88 23.10 19.69
C GLU A 65 -24.75 22.83 20.72
N ASN A 66 -24.01 21.71 20.57
CA ASN A 66 -23.01 21.28 21.54
C ASN A 66 -21.57 21.33 21.00
N GLY A 67 -21.35 21.98 19.85
CA GLY A 67 -20.04 22.07 19.24
C GLY A 67 -20.09 22.06 17.71
N VAL A 68 -19.46 21.06 17.06
CA VAL A 68 -19.34 20.97 15.61
C VAL A 68 -19.47 19.54 15.10
N HIS A 69 -20.19 19.39 13.99
CA HIS A 69 -20.11 18.18 13.17
C HIS A 69 -19.09 18.39 12.05
N LEU A 70 -18.20 17.40 11.86
CA LEU A 70 -17.21 17.40 10.79
C LEU A 70 -17.30 16.09 9.99
N GLU A 71 -17.19 16.21 8.68
CA GLU A 71 -17.09 15.06 7.79
C GLU A 71 -15.90 15.23 6.85
N TYR A 72 -15.10 14.18 6.73
CA TYR A 72 -14.08 14.02 5.70
C TYR A 72 -14.47 12.86 4.79
N SER A 73 -14.52 13.13 3.51
CA SER A 73 -14.85 12.14 2.51
C SER A 73 -13.99 12.30 1.26
N ILE A 74 -13.91 11.22 0.48
CA ILE A 74 -13.27 11.18 -0.82
C ILE A 74 -14.34 10.98 -1.86
N SER A 75 -14.26 11.78 -2.92
CA SER A 75 -15.16 11.68 -4.06
C SER A 75 -14.34 11.35 -5.29
N THR A 76 -14.80 10.34 -6.03
CA THR A 76 -14.27 9.93 -7.34
C THR A 76 -15.39 10.00 -8.36
N ASN A 77 -15.05 10.21 -9.62
CA ASN A 77 -16.00 10.08 -10.71
C ASN A 77 -15.82 8.70 -11.34
N GLU A 78 -16.80 7.84 -11.17
CA GLU A 78 -16.79 6.50 -11.73
C GLU A 78 -17.77 6.38 -12.90
N TRP A 79 -17.40 5.58 -13.90
CA TRP A 79 -18.28 5.35 -15.03
C TRP A 79 -19.48 4.50 -14.60
N ASP A 80 -20.69 5.06 -14.66
CA ASP A 80 -21.94 4.35 -14.43
C ASP A 80 -22.58 3.93 -15.77
N ALA A 81 -22.57 2.62 -16.02
CA ALA A 81 -23.13 2.06 -17.23
C ALA A 81 -24.67 2.24 -17.36
N ALA A 82 -25.37 2.43 -16.24
CA ALA A 82 -26.82 2.60 -16.24
C ALA A 82 -27.24 3.97 -16.79
N ILE A 83 -26.41 4.99 -16.56
CA ILE A 83 -26.65 6.35 -17.07
C ILE A 83 -25.77 6.69 -18.27
N SER A 84 -24.81 5.80 -18.64
CA SER A 84 -23.81 6.03 -19.69
C SER A 84 -23.04 7.35 -19.51
N ASP A 85 -22.72 7.69 -18.26
CA ASP A 85 -21.99 8.89 -17.86
C ASP A 85 -21.21 8.59 -16.57
N TYR A 86 -20.39 9.56 -16.12
CA TYR A 86 -19.68 9.49 -14.86
C TYR A 86 -20.57 9.92 -13.70
N ALA A 87 -20.72 9.04 -12.72
CA ALA A 87 -21.38 9.33 -11.46
C ALA A 87 -20.35 9.67 -10.37
N GLU A 88 -20.68 10.64 -9.53
CA GLU A 88 -19.88 10.93 -8.33
C GLU A 88 -20.11 9.80 -7.30
N CYS A 89 -19.05 9.04 -7.02
CA CYS A 89 -19.00 8.11 -5.90
C CYS A 89 -18.30 8.80 -4.73
N ARG A 90 -18.96 8.83 -3.58
CA ARG A 90 -18.44 9.53 -2.40
C ARG A 90 -18.37 8.58 -1.22
N ASP A 91 -17.14 8.32 -0.76
CA ASP A 91 -16.86 7.51 0.40
C ASP A 91 -16.54 8.38 1.61
N THR A 92 -17.29 8.21 2.68
CA THR A 92 -17.00 8.88 3.94
C THR A 92 -15.89 8.17 4.67
N VAL A 93 -14.76 8.87 4.81
CA VAL A 93 -13.59 8.37 5.55
C VAL A 93 -13.78 8.55 7.06
N ARG A 94 -14.33 9.71 7.48
CA ARG A 94 -14.51 10.00 8.90
C ARG A 94 -15.63 10.99 9.16
N LYS A 95 -16.39 10.72 10.26
CA LYS A 95 -17.35 11.65 10.85
C LYS A 95 -16.97 11.89 12.30
N ILE A 96 -17.06 13.14 12.74
CA ILE A 96 -16.77 13.57 14.11
C ILE A 96 -17.90 14.47 14.59
N ASP A 97 -18.52 14.09 15.70
CA ASP A 97 -19.39 14.98 16.48
C ASP A 97 -18.55 15.52 17.64
N GLY A 98 -17.88 16.65 17.39
CA GLY A 98 -16.96 17.27 18.33
C GLY A 98 -17.65 18.27 19.23
N GLY A 99 -17.22 18.34 20.49
CA GLY A 99 -17.69 19.31 21.44
C GLY A 99 -17.16 20.73 21.20
N GLU A 100 -17.51 21.63 22.14
CA GLU A 100 -17.14 23.05 22.08
C GLU A 100 -15.63 23.30 21.89
N GLN A 101 -14.78 22.44 22.51
CA GLN A 101 -13.32 22.60 22.36
C GLN A 101 -12.83 22.42 20.92
N LEU A 102 -13.41 21.47 20.16
CA LEU A 102 -13.06 21.27 18.76
C LEU A 102 -13.59 22.43 17.92
N PHE A 103 -14.80 22.90 18.22
CA PHE A 103 -15.37 24.08 17.56
C PHE A 103 -14.47 25.30 17.74
N GLN A 104 -14.00 25.58 18.96
CA GLN A 104 -13.09 26.70 19.24
C GLN A 104 -11.76 26.60 18.47
N LYS A 105 -11.17 25.43 18.40
CA LYS A 105 -9.96 25.20 17.59
C LYS A 105 -10.18 25.51 16.10
N LEU A 106 -11.35 25.18 15.57
CA LEU A 106 -11.71 25.55 14.20
C LEU A 106 -11.89 27.05 14.03
N CYS A 107 -12.58 27.72 14.98
CA CYS A 107 -12.70 29.17 14.95
C CYS A 107 -11.34 29.87 15.00
N GLU A 108 -10.39 29.38 15.81
CA GLU A 108 -9.03 29.87 15.84
C GLU A 108 -8.32 29.62 14.50
N LEU A 109 -8.48 28.44 13.89
CA LEU A 109 -7.92 28.13 12.57
C LEU A 109 -8.47 29.08 11.50
N PHE A 110 -9.77 29.34 11.48
CA PHE A 110 -10.41 30.25 10.56
C PHE A 110 -9.87 31.68 10.73
N GLY A 111 -9.73 32.13 11.97
CA GLY A 111 -9.17 33.45 12.29
C GLY A 111 -7.71 33.56 11.89
N ASN A 112 -6.87 32.60 12.33
CA ASN A 112 -5.44 32.56 12.04
C ASN A 112 -5.15 32.55 10.54
N CYS A 113 -5.96 31.83 9.75
CA CYS A 113 -5.82 31.78 8.30
C CYS A 113 -6.54 32.93 7.57
N ARG A 114 -7.24 33.80 8.31
CA ARG A 114 -7.97 34.94 7.77
C ARG A 114 -8.96 34.58 6.67
N ILE A 115 -9.78 33.57 6.95
CA ILE A 115 -10.72 33.01 5.96
C ILE A 115 -11.63 34.09 5.34
N GLY A 116 -12.02 35.13 6.08
CA GLY A 116 -12.81 36.25 5.54
C GLY A 116 -12.16 36.98 4.36
N GLU A 117 -10.83 37.02 4.27
CA GLU A 117 -10.09 37.59 3.15
C GLU A 117 -10.17 36.77 1.87
N TRP A 118 -10.66 35.53 1.95
CA TRP A 118 -10.83 34.66 0.78
C TRP A 118 -12.08 34.95 -0.03
N ALA A 119 -12.97 35.79 0.48
CA ALA A 119 -14.22 36.13 -0.20
C ALA A 119 -13.99 36.67 -1.62
N GLY A 120 -14.56 35.97 -2.60
CA GLY A 120 -14.43 36.34 -4.02
C GLY A 120 -13.10 35.93 -4.66
N PHE A 121 -12.20 35.24 -3.97
CA PHE A 121 -10.94 34.79 -4.55
C PHE A 121 -11.18 33.86 -5.75
N ARG A 122 -10.51 34.16 -6.87
CA ARG A 122 -10.48 33.34 -8.08
C ARG A 122 -9.05 33.28 -8.59
N GLY A 123 -8.33 32.19 -8.25
CA GLY A 123 -6.95 31.97 -8.66
C GLY A 123 -6.87 31.00 -9.83
N HIS A 124 -6.04 31.31 -10.83
CA HIS A 124 -5.74 30.39 -11.92
C HIS A 124 -4.29 30.61 -12.37
N ASP A 125 -3.55 29.51 -12.55
CA ASP A 125 -2.23 29.53 -13.19
C ASP A 125 -2.32 28.73 -14.50
N SER A 126 -2.36 29.47 -15.62
CA SER A 126 -2.46 28.87 -16.95
C SER A 126 -1.18 28.21 -17.47
N GLN A 127 -0.07 28.34 -16.74
CA GLN A 127 1.21 27.72 -17.14
C GLN A 127 1.33 26.26 -16.68
N VAL A 128 0.42 25.80 -15.81
CA VAL A 128 0.38 24.43 -15.30
C VAL A 128 -0.76 23.69 -15.97
N LEU A 129 -0.44 22.69 -16.79
CA LEU A 129 -1.44 21.91 -17.55
C LEU A 129 -2.20 20.94 -16.65
N ASP A 130 -1.48 20.27 -15.71
CA ASP A 130 -2.06 19.33 -14.75
C ASP A 130 -1.86 19.89 -13.35
N GLY A 131 -2.94 20.12 -12.62
CA GLY A 131 -2.80 20.80 -11.36
C GLY A 131 -3.82 20.43 -10.31
N THR A 132 -3.56 20.96 -9.13
CA THR A 132 -4.47 20.85 -8.00
C THR A 132 -5.51 21.96 -8.05
N GLY A 133 -6.72 21.64 -7.62
CA GLY A 133 -7.83 22.59 -7.52
C GLY A 133 -8.32 22.74 -6.09
N MET A 134 -8.99 23.85 -5.80
CA MET A 134 -9.76 24.03 -4.58
C MET A 134 -11.05 24.78 -4.86
N SER A 135 -12.10 24.38 -4.16
CA SER A 135 -13.33 25.14 -3.99
C SER A 135 -13.63 25.25 -2.51
N PHE A 136 -13.85 26.44 -2.01
CA PHE A 136 -14.17 26.69 -0.61
C PHE A 136 -15.44 27.54 -0.50
N HIS A 137 -16.34 27.10 0.34
CA HIS A 137 -17.54 27.84 0.72
C HIS A 137 -17.69 27.82 2.23
N ALA A 138 -17.92 28.95 2.85
CA ALA A 138 -18.26 29.03 4.28
C ALA A 138 -19.34 30.09 4.52
N VAL A 139 -20.16 29.84 5.53
CA VAL A 139 -21.11 30.80 6.08
C VAL A 139 -20.64 31.15 7.50
N LEU A 140 -20.21 32.39 7.68
CA LEU A 140 -19.79 32.91 8.97
C LEU A 140 -20.97 33.12 9.93
N ALA A 141 -20.70 33.32 11.21
CA ALA A 141 -21.75 33.49 12.21
C ALA A 141 -22.66 34.70 11.96
N ASP A 142 -22.11 35.77 11.42
CA ASP A 142 -22.87 36.99 11.03
C ASP A 142 -23.68 36.81 9.75
N GLY A 143 -23.55 35.68 9.06
CA GLY A 143 -24.23 35.38 7.81
C GLY A 143 -23.43 35.77 6.56
N THR A 144 -22.20 36.28 6.72
CA THR A 144 -21.32 36.56 5.59
C THR A 144 -20.93 35.23 4.90
N GLU A 145 -21.06 35.23 3.57
CA GLU A 145 -20.62 34.10 2.75
C GLU A 145 -19.20 34.32 2.22
N VAL A 146 -18.35 33.32 2.38
CA VAL A 146 -16.98 33.28 1.83
C VAL A 146 -16.95 32.25 0.74
N ASN A 147 -16.74 32.67 -0.50
CA ASN A 147 -16.59 31.80 -1.67
C ASN A 147 -15.21 32.03 -2.29
N ALA A 148 -14.42 30.96 -2.43
CA ALA A 148 -13.11 31.00 -3.04
C ALA A 148 -12.88 29.79 -3.96
N ASN A 149 -12.28 30.04 -5.12
CA ASN A 149 -11.92 28.99 -6.07
C ASN A 149 -10.48 29.22 -6.56
N GLY A 150 -9.73 28.12 -6.70
CA GLY A 150 -8.36 28.20 -7.17
C GLY A 150 -7.98 26.95 -7.99
N THR A 151 -7.19 27.18 -9.05
CA THR A 151 -6.55 26.12 -9.83
C THR A 151 -5.08 26.48 -9.94
N ASN A 152 -4.21 25.72 -9.28
CA ASN A 152 -2.76 25.96 -9.18
C ASN A 152 -2.36 27.32 -8.57
N ARG A 153 -3.32 28.12 -8.15
CA ARG A 153 -3.13 29.37 -7.43
C ARG A 153 -4.19 29.48 -6.35
N PHE A 154 -3.76 29.59 -5.12
CA PHE A 154 -4.60 29.52 -3.93
C PHE A 154 -4.60 30.83 -3.15
N PRO A 155 -5.61 31.09 -2.31
CA PRO A 155 -5.61 32.25 -1.42
C PRO A 155 -4.48 32.12 -0.39
N ARG A 156 -4.11 33.25 0.19
CA ARG A 156 -3.09 33.30 1.24
C ARG A 156 -3.46 32.37 2.39
N ASN A 157 -2.46 31.70 2.99
CA ASN A 157 -2.60 30.75 4.09
C ASN A 157 -3.42 29.48 3.78
N PHE A 158 -3.78 29.23 2.50
CA PHE A 158 -4.54 28.03 2.12
C PHE A 158 -3.81 26.74 2.49
N SER A 159 -2.52 26.65 2.23
CA SER A 159 -1.72 25.46 2.54
C SER A 159 -1.76 25.15 4.05
N THR A 160 -1.56 26.17 4.88
CA THR A 160 -1.63 26.04 6.33
C THR A 160 -3.04 25.61 6.79
N PHE A 161 -4.07 26.30 6.27
CA PHE A 161 -5.45 25.95 6.59
C PHE A 161 -5.78 24.50 6.25
N SER A 162 -5.44 24.08 5.04
CA SER A 162 -5.72 22.73 4.56
C SER A 162 -5.00 21.66 5.39
N GLN A 163 -3.73 21.88 5.74
CA GLN A 163 -2.96 20.96 6.55
C GLN A 163 -3.49 20.84 7.98
N GLU A 164 -3.76 21.98 8.63
CA GLU A 164 -4.28 21.97 9.99
C GLU A 164 -5.72 21.45 10.06
N LEU A 165 -6.58 21.80 9.09
CA LEU A 165 -7.93 21.25 8.99
C LEU A 165 -7.88 19.73 8.82
N ARG A 166 -7.05 19.24 7.92
CA ARG A 166 -6.85 17.81 7.73
C ARG A 166 -6.41 17.16 9.04
N LYS A 167 -5.40 17.71 9.71
CA LYS A 167 -4.91 17.20 10.99
C LYS A 167 -6.02 17.13 12.05
N LEU A 168 -6.81 18.21 12.20
CA LEU A 168 -7.94 18.25 13.15
C LEU A 168 -8.99 17.17 12.89
N ILE A 169 -9.25 16.85 11.63
CA ILE A 169 -10.27 15.87 11.25
C ILE A 169 -9.71 14.46 11.19
N THR A 170 -8.48 14.28 10.71
CA THR A 170 -7.94 12.95 10.43
C THR A 170 -7.07 12.39 11.55
N THR A 171 -6.80 13.13 12.61
CA THR A 171 -6.03 12.60 13.74
C THR A 171 -6.78 12.69 15.06
N GLU A 172 -6.54 11.72 15.93
CA GLU A 172 -7.14 11.66 17.27
C GLU A 172 -6.12 11.12 18.26
N LYS A 173 -5.86 11.86 19.34
CA LYS A 173 -5.14 11.31 20.49
C LYS A 173 -6.00 10.24 21.17
N ILE A 174 -5.42 9.08 21.39
CA ILE A 174 -6.09 8.01 22.11
C ILE A 174 -6.43 8.52 23.53
N ASN A 175 -7.71 8.58 23.84
CA ASN A 175 -8.24 9.09 25.10
C ASN A 175 -8.93 8.01 25.95
N SER A 176 -9.05 6.80 25.41
CA SER A 176 -9.66 5.64 26.04
C SER A 176 -8.85 4.39 25.76
N VAL A 177 -8.97 3.39 26.62
CA VAL A 177 -8.42 2.06 26.39
C VAL A 177 -9.23 1.27 25.35
N THR A 178 -10.46 1.64 25.07
CA THR A 178 -11.27 1.06 23.99
C THR A 178 -11.23 2.00 22.79
N PHE A 179 -10.91 1.47 21.64
CA PHE A 179 -10.90 2.19 20.37
C PHE A 179 -11.71 1.45 19.32
N THR A 180 -12.47 2.20 18.52
CA THR A 180 -13.22 1.68 17.38
C THR A 180 -13.24 2.70 16.24
N ASP A 181 -13.23 2.22 15.00
CA ASP A 181 -13.52 3.02 13.80
C ASP A 181 -14.91 2.71 13.21
N GLY A 182 -15.68 1.87 13.92
CA GLY A 182 -16.98 1.40 13.44
C GLY A 182 -16.93 0.06 12.67
N THR A 183 -15.76 -0.46 12.33
CA THR A 183 -15.61 -1.79 11.69
C THR A 183 -14.97 -2.82 12.61
N TYR A 184 -14.21 -2.35 13.58
CA TYR A 184 -13.60 -3.15 14.64
C TYR A 184 -13.62 -2.42 15.98
N GLU A 185 -13.40 -3.19 17.04
CA GLU A 185 -13.12 -2.71 18.38
C GLU A 185 -11.84 -3.38 18.88
N ILE A 186 -10.97 -2.60 19.51
CA ILE A 186 -9.72 -3.06 20.14
C ILE A 186 -9.57 -2.49 21.54
N THR A 187 -8.86 -3.24 22.38
CA THR A 187 -8.45 -2.77 23.70
C THR A 187 -6.98 -2.36 23.62
N LEU A 188 -6.73 -1.08 23.81
CA LEU A 188 -5.38 -0.51 23.78
C LEU A 188 -4.73 -0.55 25.16
N PRO A 189 -3.41 -0.66 25.23
CA PRO A 189 -2.66 -0.56 26.48
C PRO A 189 -2.93 0.80 27.15
N LYS A 190 -3.08 0.78 28.47
CA LYS A 190 -3.30 2.00 29.24
C LYS A 190 -2.18 3.04 29.06
N SER A 191 -0.97 2.58 28.83
CA SER A 191 0.22 3.43 28.54
C SER A 191 0.08 4.21 27.23
N TRP A 192 -0.80 3.79 26.31
CA TRP A 192 -1.01 4.47 25.03
C TRP A 192 -1.95 5.67 25.15
N VAL A 193 -2.80 5.68 26.20
CA VAL A 193 -3.76 6.77 26.43
C VAL A 193 -3.01 8.09 26.67
N GLY A 194 -3.36 9.12 25.90
CA GLY A 194 -2.74 10.44 25.93
C GLY A 194 -1.42 10.56 25.16
N THR A 195 -0.78 9.44 24.77
CA THR A 195 0.52 9.45 24.08
C THR A 195 0.41 9.04 22.61
N VAL A 196 -0.30 7.95 22.33
CA VAL A 196 -0.48 7.46 20.96
C VAL A 196 -1.57 8.27 20.25
N THR A 197 -1.37 8.47 18.97
CA THR A 197 -2.33 9.12 18.05
C THR A 197 -2.82 8.10 17.03
N ALA A 198 -4.12 8.06 16.77
CA ALA A 198 -4.69 7.41 15.61
C ALA A 198 -4.77 8.41 14.45
N SER A 199 -4.36 8.00 13.27
CA SER A 199 -4.48 8.77 12.02
C SER A 199 -5.38 8.01 11.06
N PHE A 200 -6.34 8.71 10.49
CA PHE A 200 -7.33 8.15 9.57
C PHE A 200 -7.04 8.68 8.15
N SER A 201 -6.92 7.78 7.21
CA SER A 201 -6.82 8.11 5.79
C SER A 201 -7.82 7.26 5.01
N GLU A 202 -7.89 7.49 3.71
CA GLU A 202 -8.79 6.81 2.78
C GLU A 202 -8.83 5.29 2.98
N ASN A 203 -7.65 4.69 3.09
CA ASN A 203 -7.50 3.24 3.08
C ASN A 203 -6.90 2.70 4.38
N GLN A 204 -6.60 3.54 5.37
CA GLN A 204 -5.92 3.06 6.56
C GLN A 204 -6.25 3.84 7.84
N VAL A 205 -6.17 3.12 8.95
CA VAL A 205 -6.04 3.70 10.30
C VAL A 205 -4.66 3.33 10.83
N ALA A 206 -3.85 4.34 11.17
CA ALA A 206 -2.51 4.14 11.69
C ALA A 206 -2.38 4.65 13.11
N PHE A 207 -1.73 3.87 13.97
CA PHE A 207 -1.42 4.25 15.35
C PHE A 207 0.06 4.61 15.46
N TYR A 208 0.37 5.80 15.94
CA TYR A 208 1.72 6.32 15.98
C TYR A 208 1.98 7.23 17.18
N VAL A 209 3.26 7.52 17.44
CA VAL A 209 3.69 8.62 18.31
C VAL A 209 4.44 9.66 17.48
N ASP A 210 4.27 10.92 17.83
CA ASP A 210 4.98 12.02 17.21
C ASP A 210 6.47 11.96 17.55
N LYS A 211 7.33 12.23 16.56
CA LYS A 211 8.74 12.48 16.76
C LYS A 211 9.00 13.97 17.00
N THR A 212 10.00 14.27 17.78
CA THR A 212 10.40 15.66 18.10
C THR A 212 10.97 16.42 16.90
N ASP A 213 11.34 15.70 15.85
CA ASP A 213 11.82 16.26 14.56
C ASP A 213 10.70 16.44 13.52
N GLY A 214 9.43 16.23 13.94
CA GLY A 214 8.25 16.42 13.08
C GLY A 214 7.86 15.19 12.23
N GLY A 215 8.41 14.01 12.53
CA GLY A 215 7.97 12.76 11.89
C GLY A 215 7.07 11.93 12.81
N GLU A 216 6.65 10.77 12.31
CA GLU A 216 5.78 9.81 12.99
C GLU A 216 6.51 8.47 13.20
N LEU A 217 6.26 7.81 14.32
CA LEU A 217 6.71 6.44 14.60
C LEU A 217 5.48 5.55 14.72
N HIS A 218 5.16 4.83 13.65
CA HIS A 218 3.98 3.97 13.57
C HIS A 218 4.18 2.66 14.31
N PHE A 219 3.13 2.19 14.98
CA PHE A 219 3.03 0.89 15.67
C PHE A 219 2.17 -0.10 14.92
N PHE A 220 0.88 0.22 14.75
CA PHE A 220 -0.10 -0.57 14.04
C PHE A 220 -0.65 0.20 12.85
N ILE A 221 -1.00 -0.54 11.81
CA ILE A 221 -1.74 0.00 10.65
C ILE A 221 -2.80 -1.02 10.28
N ILE A 222 -4.01 -0.54 10.08
CA ILE A 222 -5.13 -1.28 9.52
C ILE A 222 -5.38 -0.69 8.15
N ASP A 223 -5.20 -1.47 7.12
CA ASP A 223 -5.13 -1.01 5.74
C ASP A 223 -6.15 -1.75 4.87
N ASN A 224 -6.98 -0.99 4.16
CA ASN A 224 -7.95 -1.54 3.20
C ASN A 224 -7.34 -1.80 1.83
N ASP A 225 -6.12 -1.29 1.58
CA ASP A 225 -5.50 -1.42 0.27
C ASP A 225 -4.53 -2.61 0.21
N PRO A 226 -4.98 -3.77 -0.33
CA PRO A 226 -4.11 -4.91 -0.55
C PRO A 226 -2.96 -4.59 -1.52
N TYR A 227 -3.11 -3.54 -2.35
CA TYR A 227 -2.11 -3.12 -3.34
C TYR A 227 -1.01 -2.23 -2.74
N GLY A 228 -1.27 -1.56 -1.62
CA GLY A 228 -0.26 -0.88 -0.82
C GLY A 228 0.83 -1.83 -0.30
N TYR A 229 0.60 -3.14 -0.39
CA TYR A 229 1.57 -4.21 -0.16
C TYR A 229 2.73 -4.24 -1.18
N SER A 230 2.80 -3.32 -2.11
CA SER A 230 4.01 -3.18 -2.91
C SER A 230 5.19 -2.94 -1.96
N SER A 231 6.15 -3.81 -2.03
CA SER A 231 7.33 -4.13 -1.22
C SER A 231 8.09 -2.98 -0.51
N ASN A 232 7.76 -1.72 -0.76
CA ASN A 232 8.47 -0.57 -0.19
C ASN A 232 7.77 0.05 1.03
N ASN A 233 6.44 -0.10 1.17
CA ASN A 233 5.70 0.52 2.27
C ASN A 233 5.66 -0.34 3.55
N TYR A 234 5.94 -1.63 3.44
CA TYR A 234 5.85 -2.60 4.54
C TYR A 234 7.19 -3.07 5.09
N LYS A 235 8.30 -2.41 4.72
CA LYS A 235 9.59 -2.72 5.35
C LYS A 235 9.50 -2.56 6.86
N GLY A 236 9.64 -3.67 7.56
CA GLY A 236 9.62 -3.73 9.01
C GLY A 236 8.22 -3.73 9.62
N ARG A 237 7.26 -4.34 8.92
CA ARG A 237 5.92 -4.65 9.43
C ARG A 237 5.54 -6.06 9.04
N THR A 238 4.83 -6.73 9.94
CA THR A 238 4.28 -8.07 9.72
C THR A 238 2.76 -7.99 9.80
N GLU A 239 2.09 -8.68 8.91
CA GLU A 239 0.65 -8.89 8.98
C GLU A 239 0.34 -9.76 10.19
N VAL A 240 -0.64 -9.36 10.99
CA VAL A 240 -0.99 -10.03 12.24
C VAL A 240 -2.45 -10.48 12.29
N GLY A 241 -3.23 -10.14 11.26
CA GLY A 241 -4.61 -10.54 11.13
C GLY A 241 -5.34 -9.80 10.01
N ARG A 242 -6.60 -10.15 9.81
CA ARG A 242 -7.52 -9.52 8.87
C ARG A 242 -8.88 -9.28 9.48
N LEU A 243 -9.52 -8.22 8.99
CA LEU A 243 -10.96 -7.98 9.17
C LEU A 243 -11.63 -8.22 7.83
N ILE A 244 -12.67 -9.04 7.81
CA ILE A 244 -13.37 -9.43 6.58
C ILE A 244 -14.86 -9.19 6.73
N SER A 245 -15.46 -8.53 5.74
CA SER A 245 -16.91 -8.37 5.60
C SER A 245 -17.28 -8.51 4.12
N GLY A 246 -17.74 -9.69 3.71
CA GLY A 246 -17.98 -9.99 2.29
C GLY A 246 -16.70 -9.87 1.46
N GLU A 247 -16.66 -8.95 0.50
CA GLU A 247 -15.48 -8.69 -0.34
C GLU A 247 -14.53 -7.64 0.24
N ASP A 248 -14.95 -6.93 1.30
CA ASP A 248 -14.09 -5.94 1.97
C ASP A 248 -13.13 -6.66 2.92
N VAL A 249 -11.84 -6.56 2.61
CA VAL A 249 -10.74 -7.16 3.40
C VAL A 249 -9.80 -6.07 3.86
N ARG A 250 -9.61 -5.98 5.17
CA ARG A 250 -8.67 -5.04 5.79
C ARG A 250 -7.53 -5.79 6.45
N PHE A 251 -6.31 -5.40 6.11
CA PHE A 251 -5.09 -6.01 6.62
C PHE A 251 -4.64 -5.30 7.90
N ILE A 252 -4.36 -6.07 8.93
CA ILE A 252 -3.82 -5.54 10.18
C ILE A 252 -2.33 -5.86 10.19
N THR A 253 -1.51 -4.81 10.21
CA THR A 253 -0.06 -4.94 10.24
C THR A 253 0.49 -4.34 11.52
N ALA A 254 1.42 -5.03 12.13
CA ALA A 254 2.18 -4.56 13.28
C ALA A 254 3.63 -4.32 12.89
N ARG A 255 4.27 -3.33 13.52
CA ARG A 255 5.68 -3.07 13.28
C ARG A 255 6.53 -4.17 13.89
N ASP A 256 7.56 -4.59 13.14
CA ASP A 256 8.59 -5.46 13.67
C ASP A 256 9.46 -4.73 14.70
N ASN A 257 10.05 -5.47 15.62
CA ASN A 257 10.87 -4.92 16.67
C ASN A 257 12.15 -4.30 16.11
N TYR A 258 12.17 -2.98 15.97
CA TYR A 258 13.39 -2.23 15.66
C TYR A 258 14.11 -1.81 16.93
N SER A 259 15.44 -1.77 16.87
CA SER A 259 16.21 -1.12 17.91
C SER A 259 15.76 0.33 18.07
N ILE A 260 15.09 0.65 19.18
CA ILE A 260 14.69 2.01 19.53
C ILE A 260 15.88 2.97 19.61
N ALA A 261 17.10 2.43 19.76
CA ALA A 261 18.33 3.21 19.80
C ALA A 261 18.47 4.18 18.61
N SER A 262 17.91 3.78 17.44
CA SER A 262 17.91 4.63 16.23
C SER A 262 17.00 5.85 16.35
N TYR A 263 15.99 5.80 17.21
CA TYR A 263 14.94 6.83 17.33
C TYR A 263 14.93 7.51 18.71
N ALA A 264 15.71 7.01 19.68
CA ALA A 264 15.68 7.48 21.08
C ALA A 264 15.95 8.99 21.25
N LYS A 265 16.61 9.63 20.28
CA LYS A 265 16.86 11.06 20.29
C LYS A 265 15.73 11.90 19.70
N SER A 266 14.81 11.27 18.98
CA SER A 266 13.74 11.96 18.24
C SER A 266 12.34 11.64 18.75
N VAL A 267 12.22 11.01 19.91
CA VAL A 267 10.92 10.69 20.54
C VAL A 267 10.93 11.03 22.03
N SER A 268 9.75 11.23 22.61
CA SER A 268 9.62 11.53 24.04
C SER A 268 9.95 10.31 24.93
N GLU A 269 10.17 10.55 26.23
CA GLU A 269 10.43 9.48 27.21
C GLU A 269 9.23 8.54 27.33
N GLU A 270 8.01 9.05 27.22
CA GLU A 270 6.76 8.27 27.21
C GLU A 270 6.71 7.35 25.98
N ALA A 271 7.08 7.86 24.80
CA ALA A 271 7.15 7.05 23.59
C ALA A 271 8.22 5.94 23.70
N ILE A 272 9.35 6.23 24.36
CA ILE A 272 10.39 5.23 24.67
C ILE A 272 9.83 4.15 25.60
N ALA A 273 9.06 4.53 26.61
CA ALA A 273 8.45 3.59 27.55
C ALA A 273 7.44 2.67 26.86
N ILE A 274 6.59 3.22 25.98
CA ILE A 274 5.67 2.43 25.12
C ILE A 274 6.46 1.44 24.27
N TRP A 275 7.50 1.90 23.61
CA TRP A 275 8.31 1.05 22.73
C TRP A 275 9.00 -0.10 23.47
N LYS A 276 9.45 0.10 24.68
CA LYS A 276 10.09 -0.95 25.51
C LYS A 276 9.13 -2.09 25.85
N ASN A 277 7.83 -1.79 25.95
CA ASN A 277 6.79 -2.77 26.24
C ASN A 277 6.07 -3.26 24.99
N TYR A 278 6.46 -2.75 23.81
CA TYR A 278 5.72 -2.90 22.58
C TYR A 278 5.40 -4.35 22.18
N GLU A 279 6.32 -5.29 22.35
CA GLU A 279 6.07 -6.70 22.01
C GLU A 279 4.96 -7.33 22.84
N ASN A 280 4.89 -7.02 24.14
CA ASN A 280 3.81 -7.49 25.00
C ASN A 280 2.50 -6.75 24.69
N ASP A 281 2.58 -5.44 24.51
CA ASP A 281 1.43 -4.60 24.17
C ASP A 281 0.84 -5.01 22.82
N LYS A 282 1.68 -5.31 21.83
CA LYS A 282 1.30 -5.78 20.50
C LYS A 282 0.45 -7.05 20.57
N LEU A 283 0.89 -8.06 21.30
CA LEU A 283 0.14 -9.31 21.47
C LEU A 283 -1.23 -9.04 22.13
N SER A 284 -1.25 -8.27 23.20
CA SER A 284 -2.48 -7.92 23.90
C SER A 284 -3.47 -7.17 22.99
N VAL A 285 -2.99 -6.26 22.15
CA VAL A 285 -3.84 -5.54 21.17
C VAL A 285 -4.38 -6.51 20.13
N ILE A 286 -3.54 -7.41 19.56
CA ILE A 286 -3.97 -8.40 18.56
C ILE A 286 -5.06 -9.30 19.13
N GLU A 287 -4.85 -9.86 20.33
CA GLU A 287 -5.82 -10.73 21.00
C GLU A 287 -7.17 -10.04 21.32
N SER A 288 -7.16 -8.72 21.39
CA SER A 288 -8.36 -7.93 21.70
C SER A 288 -9.19 -7.54 20.48
N PHE A 289 -8.70 -7.74 19.26
CA PHE A 289 -9.44 -7.39 18.05
C PHE A 289 -10.78 -8.11 17.97
N ARG A 290 -11.82 -7.35 17.70
CA ARG A 290 -13.18 -7.85 17.42
C ARG A 290 -13.72 -7.09 16.22
N GLY A 291 -14.24 -7.82 15.25
CA GLY A 291 -15.03 -7.23 14.19
C GLY A 291 -16.37 -6.77 14.71
N VAL A 292 -16.88 -5.65 14.21
CA VAL A 292 -18.22 -5.12 14.49
C VAL A 292 -18.90 -4.75 13.16
N ASN A 293 -20.22 -4.57 13.18
CA ASN A 293 -21.01 -4.18 12.01
C ASN A 293 -20.81 -5.08 10.77
N GLY A 294 -20.71 -6.39 11.00
CA GLY A 294 -20.60 -7.39 9.93
C GLY A 294 -19.18 -7.75 9.55
N TYR A 295 -18.18 -7.16 10.18
CA TYR A 295 -16.79 -7.61 10.06
C TYR A 295 -16.49 -8.72 11.05
N GLU A 296 -15.67 -9.67 10.62
CA GLU A 296 -15.09 -10.71 11.46
C GLU A 296 -13.57 -10.55 11.49
N PHE A 297 -12.97 -10.80 12.65
CA PHE A 297 -11.53 -10.76 12.82
C PHE A 297 -10.93 -12.16 12.70
N TYR A 298 -9.94 -12.31 11.86
CA TYR A 298 -9.15 -13.51 11.64
C TYR A 298 -7.70 -13.23 12.07
N PRO A 299 -7.24 -13.78 13.20
CA PRO A 299 -5.84 -13.67 13.61
C PRO A 299 -4.94 -14.50 12.69
N GLU A 300 -3.65 -14.18 12.67
CA GLU A 300 -2.64 -14.99 12.01
C GLU A 300 -2.39 -16.28 12.83
N ASP A 301 -3.16 -17.31 12.55
CA ASP A 301 -3.12 -18.61 13.24
C ASP A 301 -2.85 -19.79 12.27
N GLY A 302 -2.51 -19.50 11.02
CA GLY A 302 -2.30 -20.48 9.96
C GLY A 302 -3.59 -21.09 9.40
N THR A 303 -4.78 -20.63 9.81
CA THR A 303 -6.05 -21.08 9.23
C THR A 303 -6.42 -20.32 7.97
N VAL A 304 -5.92 -19.10 7.82
CA VAL A 304 -6.14 -18.19 6.69
C VAL A 304 -4.83 -18.05 5.91
N LEU A 305 -4.92 -18.06 4.57
CA LEU A 305 -3.78 -17.75 3.71
C LEU A 305 -3.62 -16.24 3.60
N TYR A 306 -2.55 -15.70 4.17
CA TYR A 306 -2.26 -14.28 4.15
C TYR A 306 -1.61 -13.82 2.85
N TYR A 307 -1.80 -12.55 2.50
CA TYR A 307 -1.25 -11.97 1.28
C TYR A 307 0.28 -12.07 1.22
N ALA A 308 0.97 -11.78 2.33
CA ALA A 308 2.44 -11.87 2.39
C ALA A 308 2.92 -13.30 2.15
N GLU A 309 2.27 -14.28 2.76
CA GLU A 309 2.54 -15.70 2.57
C GLU A 309 2.24 -16.14 1.13
N ALA A 310 1.06 -15.76 0.60
CA ALA A 310 0.68 -16.02 -0.78
C ALA A 310 1.68 -15.44 -1.77
N ARG A 311 2.22 -14.25 -1.49
CA ARG A 311 3.24 -13.61 -2.32
C ARG A 311 4.55 -14.39 -2.30
N GLU A 312 5.01 -14.78 -1.12
CA GLU A 312 6.23 -15.60 -0.98
C GLU A 312 6.07 -16.95 -1.69
N MET A 313 4.91 -17.62 -1.52
CA MET A 313 4.56 -18.84 -2.23
C MET A 313 4.59 -18.64 -3.75
N ALA A 314 3.97 -17.57 -4.25
CA ALA A 314 3.92 -17.28 -5.68
C ALA A 314 5.31 -17.00 -6.27
N GLU A 315 6.17 -16.29 -5.56
CA GLU A 315 7.56 -16.03 -5.95
C GLU A 315 8.38 -17.34 -6.00
N LYS A 316 8.24 -18.21 -5.00
CA LYS A 316 8.88 -19.54 -4.98
C LYS A 316 8.35 -20.43 -6.10
N ALA A 317 7.02 -20.49 -6.28
CA ALA A 317 6.37 -21.25 -7.34
C ALA A 317 6.87 -20.83 -8.74
N ARG A 318 6.91 -19.53 -8.98
CA ARG A 318 7.43 -18.97 -10.24
C ARG A 318 8.88 -19.34 -10.48
N SER A 319 9.72 -19.21 -9.46
CA SER A 319 11.14 -19.55 -9.54
C SER A 319 11.34 -21.02 -9.90
N LEU A 320 10.63 -21.94 -9.22
CA LEU A 320 10.69 -23.37 -9.48
C LEU A 320 10.18 -23.72 -10.88
N TRP A 321 9.06 -23.13 -11.28
CA TRP A 321 8.47 -23.35 -12.61
C TRP A 321 9.39 -22.87 -13.73
N LEU A 322 9.99 -21.68 -13.60
CA LEU A 322 10.94 -21.15 -14.56
C LEU A 322 12.21 -22.00 -14.65
N SER A 323 12.71 -22.48 -13.51
CA SER A 323 13.87 -23.36 -13.46
C SER A 323 13.63 -24.69 -14.19
N LEU A 324 12.43 -25.25 -14.12
CA LEU A 324 12.08 -26.49 -14.82
C LEU A 324 11.86 -26.28 -16.33
N ASN A 325 11.25 -25.17 -16.72
CA ASN A 325 10.80 -24.98 -18.10
C ASN A 325 11.71 -24.08 -18.93
N PHE A 326 12.51 -23.19 -18.32
CA PHE A 326 13.32 -22.18 -19.01
C PHE A 326 14.73 -22.03 -18.43
N ALA A 327 15.36 -23.12 -18.08
CA ALA A 327 16.68 -23.13 -17.45
C ALA A 327 17.78 -22.34 -18.18
N GLY A 328 17.51 -21.84 -19.38
CA GLY A 328 18.45 -21.02 -20.16
C GLY A 328 18.50 -19.53 -19.78
N GLU A 329 17.65 -19.03 -18.88
CA GLU A 329 17.64 -17.62 -18.45
C GLU A 329 18.57 -17.33 -17.27
N TYR A 330 19.12 -18.35 -16.61
CA TYR A 330 20.07 -18.16 -15.54
C TYR A 330 21.47 -17.80 -16.03
N PRO A 331 22.23 -17.04 -15.24
CA PRO A 331 23.44 -16.41 -15.71
C PRO A 331 24.43 -17.42 -16.31
N SER A 332 25.12 -17.02 -17.34
CA SER A 332 26.02 -17.72 -18.25
C SER A 332 27.22 -18.49 -17.61
N THR A 333 27.25 -18.67 -16.30
CA THR A 333 28.33 -19.39 -15.59
C THR A 333 28.14 -20.90 -15.59
N ALA A 334 26.92 -21.41 -15.82
CA ALA A 334 26.67 -22.84 -15.91
C ALA A 334 26.95 -23.33 -17.34
N LYS A 335 28.02 -24.09 -17.51
CA LYS A 335 28.34 -24.70 -18.81
C LYS A 335 27.30 -25.74 -19.21
N PRO A 336 26.60 -25.59 -20.36
CA PRO A 336 25.63 -26.57 -20.82
C PRO A 336 26.33 -27.93 -21.06
N VAL A 337 25.63 -29.00 -20.69
CA VAL A 337 26.06 -30.39 -21.00
C VAL A 337 25.24 -30.86 -22.18
N ARG A 338 25.94 -31.41 -23.20
CA ARG A 338 25.25 -32.00 -24.34
C ARG A 338 24.99 -33.49 -24.10
N PHE A 339 23.71 -33.87 -24.10
CA PHE A 339 23.29 -35.26 -23.95
C PHE A 339 22.24 -35.59 -25.03
N LYS A 340 22.46 -36.68 -25.79
CA LYS A 340 21.55 -37.14 -26.84
C LYS A 340 21.05 -36.04 -27.77
N ARG A 341 21.93 -35.18 -28.25
CA ARG A 341 21.66 -34.03 -29.15
C ARG A 341 20.87 -32.85 -28.52
N LYS A 342 20.54 -32.92 -27.25
CA LYS A 342 19.92 -31.79 -26.52
C LYS A 342 20.98 -31.13 -25.63
N ASN A 343 20.86 -29.84 -25.44
CA ASN A 343 21.65 -29.09 -24.44
C ASN A 343 20.88 -29.03 -23.15
N TYR A 344 21.57 -29.31 -22.05
CA TYR A 344 21.02 -29.28 -20.70
C TYR A 344 21.84 -28.32 -19.85
N VAL A 345 21.19 -27.65 -18.93
CA VAL A 345 21.82 -26.82 -17.91
C VAL A 345 21.46 -27.36 -16.53
N PRO A 346 22.32 -27.17 -15.53
CA PRO A 346 21.98 -27.57 -14.17
C PRO A 346 20.67 -26.89 -13.76
N MET A 347 19.79 -27.66 -13.16
CA MET A 347 18.59 -27.10 -12.53
C MET A 347 19.03 -26.42 -11.24
N PHE A 348 18.74 -25.15 -11.08
CA PHE A 348 19.17 -24.23 -10.02
C PHE A 348 20.60 -23.68 -10.12
N PRO A 349 20.80 -22.37 -9.86
CA PRO A 349 22.12 -21.78 -9.78
C PRO A 349 22.89 -22.23 -8.52
N PRO A 350 24.17 -21.94 -8.43
CA PRO A 350 25.17 -22.62 -7.58
C PRO A 350 24.99 -22.55 -6.07
N TYR A 351 23.93 -21.98 -5.56
CA TYR A 351 23.72 -21.84 -4.11
C TYR A 351 22.92 -22.97 -3.45
N ASP A 352 22.15 -23.75 -4.26
CA ASP A 352 21.39 -24.91 -3.79
C ASP A 352 21.52 -26.04 -4.80
N TYR A 353 22.62 -26.79 -4.73
CA TYR A 353 22.80 -27.98 -5.57
C TYR A 353 21.78 -29.05 -5.22
N ILE A 354 20.75 -29.17 -6.03
CA ILE A 354 19.87 -30.33 -5.97
C ILE A 354 20.47 -31.42 -6.84
N ASN A 355 20.99 -32.43 -6.19
CA ASN A 355 21.76 -33.50 -6.84
C ASN A 355 20.88 -34.62 -7.37
N THR A 356 19.61 -34.70 -6.95
CA THR A 356 18.70 -35.80 -7.27
C THR A 356 17.33 -35.29 -7.70
N ILE A 357 16.62 -36.05 -8.53
CA ILE A 357 15.24 -35.80 -8.88
C ILE A 357 14.34 -35.76 -7.64
N GLU A 358 14.64 -36.62 -6.64
CA GLU A 358 13.93 -36.59 -5.37
C GLU A 358 14.15 -35.27 -4.60
N GLY A 359 15.33 -34.69 -4.67
CA GLY A 359 15.59 -33.36 -4.14
C GLY A 359 14.78 -32.28 -4.84
N VAL A 360 14.60 -32.37 -6.17
CA VAL A 360 13.70 -31.49 -6.93
C VAL A 360 12.26 -31.67 -6.47
N ARG A 361 11.81 -32.92 -6.33
CA ARG A 361 10.47 -33.26 -5.83
C ARG A 361 10.22 -32.61 -4.46
N LYS A 362 11.16 -32.73 -3.54
CA LYS A 362 11.06 -32.13 -2.20
C LYS A 362 10.87 -30.60 -2.29
N LYS A 363 11.64 -29.92 -3.16
CA LYS A 363 11.49 -28.48 -3.36
C LYS A 363 10.15 -28.08 -3.97
N PHE A 364 9.62 -28.88 -4.89
CA PHE A 364 8.29 -28.65 -5.44
C PHE A 364 7.21 -28.82 -4.40
N LEU A 365 7.32 -29.80 -3.51
CA LEU A 365 6.38 -30.05 -2.41
C LEU A 365 6.35 -28.94 -1.35
N GLU A 366 7.38 -28.10 -1.27
CA GLU A 366 7.36 -26.89 -0.41
C GLU A 366 6.36 -25.84 -0.92
N VAL A 367 5.86 -25.94 -2.18
CA VAL A 367 5.05 -24.90 -2.82
C VAL A 367 3.84 -25.46 -3.57
N PHE A 368 3.92 -26.71 -4.03
CA PHE A 368 2.88 -27.35 -4.82
C PHE A 368 2.36 -28.62 -4.14
N SER A 369 1.12 -28.94 -4.42
CA SER A 369 0.53 -30.19 -3.95
C SER A 369 1.28 -31.41 -4.50
N GLU A 370 1.14 -32.54 -3.83
CA GLU A 370 1.78 -33.80 -4.24
C GLU A 370 1.31 -34.23 -5.63
N GLU A 371 0.01 -34.17 -5.89
CA GLU A 371 -0.57 -34.51 -7.19
C GLU A 371 0.00 -33.66 -8.33
N PHE A 372 0.02 -32.34 -8.15
CA PHE A 372 0.58 -31.42 -9.15
C PHE A 372 2.08 -31.65 -9.36
N THR A 373 2.82 -31.83 -8.26
CA THR A 373 4.27 -32.08 -8.27
C THR A 373 4.58 -33.35 -9.06
N ASP A 374 3.94 -34.47 -8.74
CA ASP A 374 4.20 -35.74 -9.37
C ASP A 374 3.80 -35.75 -10.85
N LYS A 375 2.65 -35.19 -11.18
CA LYS A 375 2.21 -34.99 -12.56
C LYS A 375 3.21 -34.18 -13.38
N THR A 376 3.71 -33.07 -12.81
CA THR A 376 4.62 -32.17 -13.51
C THR A 376 6.01 -32.78 -13.71
N LEU A 377 6.58 -33.38 -12.66
CA LEU A 377 7.92 -33.97 -12.72
C LEU A 377 7.92 -35.24 -13.57
N ASN A 378 6.91 -36.13 -13.43
CA ASN A 378 6.80 -37.34 -14.24
C ASN A 378 6.70 -37.03 -15.75
N ARG A 379 5.95 -35.97 -16.12
CA ARG A 379 5.89 -35.47 -17.50
C ARG A 379 7.26 -35.02 -17.97
N ALA A 380 7.98 -34.20 -17.18
CA ALA A 380 9.29 -33.68 -17.55
C ALA A 380 10.34 -34.81 -17.69
N ILE A 381 10.30 -35.83 -16.83
CA ILE A 381 11.16 -37.02 -16.88
C ILE A 381 10.86 -37.85 -18.14
N ALA A 382 9.59 -38.15 -18.39
CA ALA A 382 9.16 -38.92 -19.55
C ALA A 382 9.55 -38.25 -20.88
N ALA A 383 9.42 -36.91 -20.95
CA ALA A 383 9.82 -36.10 -22.08
C ALA A 383 11.36 -35.93 -22.21
N LYS A 384 12.11 -36.46 -21.24
CA LYS A 384 13.55 -36.22 -21.11
C LYS A 384 13.90 -34.73 -21.09
N GLU A 385 13.10 -33.97 -20.40
CA GLU A 385 13.32 -32.56 -20.14
C GLU A 385 14.03 -32.35 -18.81
N LEU A 386 13.86 -33.28 -17.88
CA LEU A 386 14.55 -33.39 -16.59
C LEU A 386 15.33 -34.70 -16.55
N ILE A 387 16.62 -34.64 -16.23
CA ILE A 387 17.51 -35.84 -16.15
C ILE A 387 18.45 -35.74 -14.95
N GLU A 388 18.78 -36.87 -14.39
CA GLU A 388 19.90 -37.04 -13.46
C GLU A 388 21.13 -37.52 -14.23
N TYR A 389 22.24 -36.80 -14.12
CA TYR A 389 23.49 -37.16 -14.78
C TYR A 389 24.70 -36.76 -13.96
N LYS A 390 25.58 -37.72 -13.71
CA LYS A 390 26.82 -37.54 -12.92
C LYS A 390 26.61 -36.87 -11.57
N GLY A 391 25.55 -37.27 -10.87
CA GLY A 391 25.25 -36.80 -9.50
C GLY A 391 24.69 -35.34 -9.46
N ASN A 392 24.13 -34.85 -10.54
CA ASN A 392 23.45 -33.56 -10.62
C ASN A 392 22.19 -33.70 -11.44
N VAL A 393 21.22 -32.78 -11.20
CA VAL A 393 20.00 -32.68 -11.97
C VAL A 393 20.14 -31.61 -13.04
N TYR A 394 19.72 -31.94 -14.23
CA TYR A 394 19.78 -31.08 -15.40
C TYR A 394 18.42 -30.97 -16.06
N VAL A 395 18.12 -29.79 -16.61
CA VAL A 395 16.94 -29.52 -17.43
C VAL A 395 17.33 -29.12 -18.84
N VAL A 396 16.46 -29.44 -19.79
CA VAL A 396 16.67 -29.06 -21.20
C VAL A 396 16.70 -27.53 -21.32
N CYS A 397 17.74 -27.02 -21.95
CA CYS A 397 17.82 -25.60 -22.31
C CYS A 397 16.78 -25.29 -23.39
N LYS A 398 15.65 -24.73 -23.02
CA LYS A 398 14.66 -24.18 -23.94
C LYS A 398 14.90 -22.70 -24.08
N LYS A 399 14.94 -22.18 -25.32
CA LYS A 399 14.96 -20.75 -25.52
C LYS A 399 13.58 -20.19 -25.24
N ARG A 400 13.50 -19.15 -24.42
CA ARG A 400 12.30 -18.35 -24.29
C ARG A 400 12.05 -17.64 -25.62
N GLN A 401 10.86 -17.79 -26.18
CA GLN A 401 10.46 -16.98 -27.32
C GLN A 401 9.86 -15.68 -26.79
N GLY A 402 10.62 -14.58 -26.93
CA GLY A 402 10.18 -13.23 -26.60
C GLY A 402 10.88 -12.62 -25.38
N GLU A 403 11.17 -11.35 -25.46
CA GLU A 403 11.85 -10.56 -24.42
C GLU A 403 10.96 -10.15 -23.23
N ALA A 404 9.74 -10.68 -23.14
CA ALA A 404 8.81 -10.24 -22.13
C ALA A 404 9.07 -10.97 -20.81
N SER A 405 9.89 -10.38 -19.96
CA SER A 405 9.76 -10.61 -18.52
C SER A 405 8.41 -10.03 -18.06
N TYR A 406 7.37 -10.87 -18.03
CA TYR A 406 6.12 -10.44 -17.46
C TYR A 406 6.30 -10.17 -15.98
N ASN A 407 6.15 -8.91 -15.58
CA ASN A 407 6.06 -8.58 -14.18
C ASN A 407 4.71 -9.11 -13.69
N SER A 408 4.74 -10.17 -12.89
CA SER A 408 3.59 -10.72 -12.21
C SER A 408 3.69 -10.37 -10.72
N CYS A 409 2.57 -10.02 -10.14
CA CYS A 409 2.45 -9.82 -8.70
C CYS A 409 1.17 -10.46 -8.21
N VAL A 410 1.13 -10.85 -6.95
CA VAL A 410 -0.14 -11.23 -6.32
C VAL A 410 -1.03 -9.99 -6.31
N ASP A 411 -2.23 -10.14 -6.81
CA ASP A 411 -3.26 -9.09 -6.84
C ASP A 411 -4.10 -9.17 -5.56
N CYS A 412 -4.66 -10.32 -5.28
CA CYS A 412 -5.40 -10.57 -4.05
C CYS A 412 -5.38 -12.05 -3.67
N VAL A 413 -5.89 -12.36 -2.49
CA VAL A 413 -6.19 -13.71 -2.02
C VAL A 413 -7.70 -13.76 -1.77
N ARG A 414 -8.42 -14.62 -2.48
CA ARG A 414 -9.85 -14.86 -2.27
C ARG A 414 -10.04 -16.05 -1.36
N ASP A 415 -10.89 -15.88 -0.34
CA ASP A 415 -11.36 -16.99 0.49
C ASP A 415 -12.54 -17.67 -0.23
N GLU A 416 -12.37 -18.93 -0.60
CA GLU A 416 -13.39 -19.75 -1.25
C GLU A 416 -14.24 -20.52 -0.22
N GLY A 417 -13.99 -20.30 1.06
CA GLY A 417 -14.61 -21.01 2.16
C GLY A 417 -14.03 -22.42 2.42
N ASN A 418 -14.31 -22.96 3.59
CA ASN A 418 -13.83 -24.28 4.02
C ASN A 418 -12.29 -24.45 4.02
N GLY A 419 -11.56 -23.36 4.30
CA GLY A 419 -10.09 -23.35 4.33
C GLY A 419 -9.45 -23.47 2.96
N LYS A 420 -10.17 -23.18 1.89
CA LYS A 420 -9.66 -23.09 0.51
C LYS A 420 -9.48 -21.63 0.12
N PHE A 421 -8.38 -21.35 -0.53
CA PHE A 421 -8.06 -20.00 -0.99
C PHE A 421 -7.63 -20.03 -2.45
N THR A 422 -7.86 -18.93 -3.15
CA THR A 422 -7.36 -18.70 -4.50
C THR A 422 -6.48 -17.47 -4.50
N VAL A 423 -5.21 -17.65 -4.87
CA VAL A 423 -4.26 -16.55 -5.06
C VAL A 423 -4.43 -16.02 -6.48
N VAL A 424 -4.82 -14.77 -6.61
CA VAL A 424 -4.98 -14.12 -7.91
C VAL A 424 -3.68 -13.42 -8.28
N ILE A 425 -3.11 -13.78 -9.43
CA ILE A 425 -1.90 -13.16 -9.96
C ILE A 425 -2.28 -12.18 -11.06
N ALA A 426 -1.90 -10.92 -10.91
CA ALA A 426 -1.94 -9.95 -12.00
C ALA A 426 -0.66 -10.04 -12.83
N VAL A 427 -0.79 -10.37 -14.10
CA VAL A 427 0.30 -10.43 -15.07
C VAL A 427 0.25 -9.16 -15.92
N LYS A 428 1.28 -8.34 -15.84
CA LYS A 428 1.38 -7.13 -16.65
C LYS A 428 1.82 -7.52 -18.07
N MET A 429 0.90 -7.35 -19.01
CA MET A 429 1.19 -7.58 -20.43
C MET A 429 2.15 -6.50 -21.00
N PRO A 430 2.82 -6.75 -22.14
CA PRO A 430 3.69 -5.77 -22.80
C PRO A 430 3.01 -4.41 -23.00
N PRO A 431 3.77 -3.32 -23.26
CA PRO A 431 3.22 -1.97 -23.37
C PRO A 431 1.99 -1.90 -24.27
N GLY A 432 0.88 -1.43 -23.72
CA GLY A 432 -0.42 -1.33 -24.40
C GLY A 432 -1.35 -2.52 -24.24
N GLY A 433 -0.95 -3.60 -23.53
CA GLY A 433 -1.82 -4.75 -23.23
C GLY A 433 -2.55 -4.60 -21.90
N ASN A 434 -3.74 -5.19 -21.82
CA ASN A 434 -4.50 -5.29 -20.58
C ASN A 434 -3.79 -6.19 -19.56
N LYS A 435 -4.04 -5.99 -18.27
CA LYS A 435 -3.62 -6.96 -17.24
C LYS A 435 -4.36 -8.28 -17.47
N LEU A 436 -3.63 -9.38 -17.39
CA LEU A 436 -4.20 -10.73 -17.34
C LEU A 436 -4.24 -11.16 -15.87
N TYR A 437 -5.37 -11.64 -15.42
CA TYR A 437 -5.51 -12.23 -14.09
C TYR A 437 -5.51 -13.74 -14.18
N VAL A 438 -4.76 -14.40 -13.32
CA VAL A 438 -4.60 -15.85 -13.28
C VAL A 438 -4.89 -16.34 -11.87
N ASP A 439 -5.80 -17.26 -11.76
CA ASP A 439 -6.21 -17.87 -10.50
C ASP A 439 -5.30 -19.07 -10.17
N LEU A 440 -4.69 -19.06 -8.99
CA LEU A 440 -3.90 -20.14 -8.46
C LEU A 440 -4.62 -20.74 -7.25
N PRO A 441 -5.34 -21.85 -7.42
CA PRO A 441 -6.05 -22.50 -6.31
C PRO A 441 -5.05 -23.10 -5.32
N THR A 442 -5.36 -23.01 -4.03
CA THR A 442 -4.54 -23.54 -2.96
C THR A 442 -5.26 -24.63 -2.18
N GLU A 443 -4.47 -25.49 -1.54
CA GLU A 443 -4.91 -26.48 -0.55
C GLU A 443 -3.89 -26.61 0.57
N LYS A 444 -4.26 -27.22 1.68
CA LYS A 444 -3.29 -27.58 2.74
C LYS A 444 -2.63 -28.92 2.46
N ASN A 445 -1.31 -28.96 2.56
CA ASN A 445 -0.57 -30.21 2.49
C ASN A 445 -0.73 -31.03 3.80
N SER A 446 -0.10 -32.20 3.87
CA SER A 446 -0.15 -33.08 5.06
C SER A 446 0.47 -32.46 6.31
N ALA A 447 1.29 -31.42 6.18
CA ALA A 447 1.88 -30.66 7.30
C ALA A 447 0.97 -29.50 7.75
N GLY A 448 -0.15 -29.24 7.04
CA GLY A 448 -1.06 -28.12 7.31
C GLY A 448 -0.65 -26.82 6.68
N GLU A 449 0.40 -26.79 5.85
CA GLU A 449 0.90 -25.63 5.14
C GLU A 449 0.13 -25.42 3.81
N PHE A 450 -0.10 -24.19 3.41
CA PHE A 450 -0.72 -23.89 2.12
C PHE A 450 0.23 -24.16 0.97
N VAL A 451 -0.29 -24.81 -0.07
CA VAL A 451 0.42 -25.10 -1.32
C VAL A 451 -0.52 -24.92 -2.51
N PHE A 452 0.02 -24.60 -3.68
CA PHE A 452 -0.76 -24.51 -4.90
C PHE A 452 -1.17 -25.90 -5.40
N SER A 453 -2.45 -26.11 -5.63
CA SER A 453 -2.98 -27.36 -6.19
C SER A 453 -2.92 -27.39 -7.73
N ASP A 454 -2.79 -26.23 -8.37
CA ASP A 454 -2.54 -26.08 -9.79
C ASP A 454 -1.70 -24.83 -10.05
N TYR A 455 -1.01 -24.82 -11.19
CA TYR A 455 -0.22 -23.66 -11.63
C TYR A 455 -0.44 -23.49 -13.13
N PRO A 456 -1.54 -22.83 -13.54
CA PRO A 456 -1.81 -22.58 -14.94
C PRO A 456 -0.73 -21.66 -15.52
N TYR A 457 -0.07 -22.17 -16.55
CA TYR A 457 1.04 -21.49 -17.18
C TYR A 457 0.54 -20.36 -18.11
N TRP A 458 0.78 -19.12 -17.74
CA TRP A 458 0.43 -17.95 -18.55
C TRP A 458 1.54 -17.54 -19.54
N GLU A 459 2.74 -18.03 -19.37
CA GLU A 459 3.84 -17.85 -20.31
C GLU A 459 3.83 -19.05 -21.28
N LYS A 460 2.86 -19.10 -22.21
CA LYS A 460 2.81 -20.19 -23.19
C LYS A 460 4.04 -20.15 -24.08
N SER A 461 4.78 -21.28 -24.12
CA SER A 461 5.58 -21.61 -25.28
C SER A 461 4.64 -22.04 -26.39
N GLU A 462 4.51 -21.29 -27.46
CA GLU A 462 3.99 -21.83 -28.70
C GLU A 462 4.93 -22.87 -29.29
#